data_bea576c2c58323f3df37a12fe8d3a1b0
#
_entry.id   bea576c2c58323f3df37a12fe8d3a1b0
#
_cell.length_a   1.000
_cell.length_b   1.000
_cell.length_c   1.000
_cell.angle_alpha   90.00
_cell.angle_beta   90.00
_cell.angle_gamma   90.00
#
_symmetry.space_group_name_H-M   'P 1'
#
loop_
_entity.id
_entity.type
_entity.pdbx_description
1 polymer ?
#
loop_
_entity_poly.entity_id
_entity_poly.type
_entity_poly.pdbx_seq_one_letter_code
_entity_poly.pdbx_strand_id
1 'polypeptide(L)'
;MHILIKSKVFKQPNKNISAIFIGSGSNILVWDKGFDGIVISLKKSFKNLTIKRNSQIIVEAGVMLGTMVKQAMSAEIGGLESLIGVPGTVGGALIMNAGAFGSEISKYFEEAKTMTIEGDIKSYKKSEIEFSYRHSTFPKNEILLE
;
A
#
# COMPACT_ATOMS: atom_id res chain seq x y z
N MET A 1 16.41 -7.70 0.34
CA MET A 1 16.40 -6.30 -0.13
C MET A 1 15.89 -5.45 1.01
N HIS A 2 16.76 -4.65 1.61
CA HIS A 2 16.40 -3.83 2.76
C HIS A 2 15.85 -2.50 2.27
N ILE A 3 14.60 -2.19 2.62
CA ILE A 3 14.03 -0.88 2.32
C ILE A 3 14.37 0.03 3.48
N LEU A 4 15.25 0.98 3.22
CA LEU A 4 15.46 2.10 4.13
C LEU A 4 14.28 3.06 3.95
N ILE A 5 13.31 3.00 4.84
CA ILE A 5 12.22 3.96 4.86
C ILE A 5 12.81 5.27 5.38
N LYS A 6 12.94 6.27 4.51
CA LYS A 6 13.18 7.63 4.96
C LYS A 6 11.92 8.11 5.67
N SER A 7 12.00 8.22 6.99
CA SER A 7 10.92 8.76 7.80
C SER A 7 10.61 10.20 7.41
N LYS A 8 9.34 10.58 7.49
CA LYS A 8 8.91 11.96 7.37
C LYS A 8 8.69 12.57 8.73
N VAL A 9 9.06 13.83 8.80
CA VAL A 9 8.92 14.62 10.00
C VAL A 9 7.55 15.29 9.98
N PHE A 10 6.67 14.92 10.91
CA PHE A 10 5.49 15.70 11.21
C PHE A 10 5.91 16.91 12.04
N LYS A 11 5.75 18.11 11.52
CA LYS A 11 5.96 19.32 12.29
C LYS A 11 4.79 19.48 13.28
N GLN A 12 5.01 19.10 14.52
CA GLN A 12 4.22 19.67 15.60
C GLN A 12 4.80 21.04 16.01
N PRO A 13 3.98 21.96 16.57
CA PRO A 13 4.43 23.33 16.86
C PRO A 13 5.70 23.44 17.69
N ASN A 14 6.13 22.38 18.38
CA ASN A 14 7.28 22.39 19.30
C ASN A 14 8.22 21.18 19.22
N LYS A 15 8.00 20.18 18.34
CA LYS A 15 8.93 19.04 18.14
C LYS A 15 8.76 18.44 16.75
N ASN A 16 9.86 18.26 16.03
CA ASN A 16 9.88 17.47 14.79
C ASN A 16 9.83 15.97 15.16
N ILE A 17 8.66 15.36 15.13
CA ILE A 17 8.51 13.92 15.36
C ILE A 17 8.47 13.23 14.01
N SER A 18 9.39 12.29 13.80
CA SER A 18 9.38 11.42 12.61
C SER A 18 8.18 10.48 12.66
N ALA A 19 7.49 10.28 11.54
CA ALA A 19 6.45 9.27 11.45
C ALA A 19 6.58 8.45 10.18
N ILE A 20 6.26 7.16 10.29
CA ILE A 20 6.19 6.24 9.17
C ILE A 20 4.85 5.52 9.15
N PHE A 21 4.32 5.32 7.94
CA PHE A 21 3.13 4.50 7.72
C PHE A 21 3.55 3.13 7.20
N ILE A 22 3.00 2.10 7.80
CA ILE A 22 3.28 0.71 7.43
C ILE A 22 1.98 -0.06 7.20
N GLY A 23 2.05 -1.06 6.34
CA GLY A 23 1.00 -2.08 6.23
C GLY A 23 1.12 -3.13 7.35
N SER A 24 1.37 -4.38 6.97
CA SER A 24 1.57 -5.48 7.92
C SER A 24 3.01 -5.60 8.47
N GLY A 25 3.95 -4.81 7.96
CA GLY A 25 5.35 -4.89 8.34
C GLY A 25 6.13 -6.04 7.68
N SER A 26 5.56 -6.74 6.70
CA SER A 26 6.15 -7.94 6.09
C SER A 26 7.42 -7.69 5.27
N ASN A 27 7.72 -6.44 4.95
CA ASN A 27 8.89 -6.05 4.14
C ASN A 27 9.71 -4.95 4.84
N ILE A 28 9.78 -4.99 6.16
CA ILE A 28 10.50 -4.02 6.98
C ILE A 28 11.49 -4.76 7.86
N LEU A 29 12.71 -4.25 7.88
CA LEU A 29 13.71 -4.60 8.88
C LEU A 29 13.98 -3.39 9.75
N VAL A 30 13.79 -3.53 11.05
CA VAL A 30 14.04 -2.48 12.03
C VAL A 30 15.36 -2.79 12.75
N TRP A 31 16.21 -1.78 12.91
CA TRP A 31 17.46 -1.89 13.66
C TRP A 31 17.18 -2.12 15.14
N ASP A 32 18.10 -2.75 15.87
CA ASP A 32 17.96 -3.03 17.30
C ASP A 32 17.73 -1.76 18.15
N LYS A 33 18.24 -0.63 17.71
CA LYS A 33 18.00 0.69 18.32
C LYS A 33 16.56 1.20 18.13
N GLY A 34 15.75 0.51 17.31
CA GLY A 34 14.40 0.91 17.00
C GLY A 34 14.29 2.11 16.06
N PHE A 35 13.13 2.74 16.08
CA PHE A 35 12.80 3.93 15.30
C PHE A 35 12.43 5.06 16.27
N ASP A 36 13.17 6.18 16.20
CA ASP A 36 12.87 7.37 17.01
C ASP A 36 11.74 8.17 16.35
N GLY A 37 10.50 7.82 16.69
CA GLY A 37 9.32 8.43 16.10
C GLY A 37 8.04 7.61 16.29
N ILE A 38 7.03 7.90 15.47
CA ILE A 38 5.73 7.25 15.48
C ILE A 38 5.62 6.28 14.31
N VAL A 39 5.25 5.04 14.59
CA VAL A 39 4.92 4.03 13.58
C VAL A 39 3.41 3.84 13.55
N ILE A 40 2.78 4.15 12.42
CA ILE A 40 1.35 4.02 12.21
C ILE A 40 1.08 2.86 11.27
N SER A 41 0.45 1.80 11.79
CA SER A 41 0.07 0.64 10.98
C SER A 41 -1.37 0.76 10.48
N LEU A 42 -1.55 0.68 9.18
CA LEU A 42 -2.87 0.71 8.52
C LEU A 42 -3.56 -0.67 8.53
N LYS A 43 -2.86 -1.74 8.92
CA LYS A 43 -3.38 -3.12 8.92
C LYS A 43 -4.69 -3.31 9.70
N LYS A 44 -4.91 -2.54 10.76
CA LYS A 44 -6.11 -2.63 11.60
C LYS A 44 -7.23 -1.68 11.17
N SER A 45 -6.94 -0.75 10.26
CA SER A 45 -7.84 0.24 9.69
C SER A 45 -7.90 0.08 8.19
N PHE A 46 -8.81 0.77 7.50
CA PHE A 46 -8.90 0.72 6.03
C PHE A 46 -9.02 -0.71 5.50
N LYS A 47 -10.08 -1.42 5.91
CA LYS A 47 -10.30 -2.85 5.61
C LYS A 47 -11.47 -3.14 4.70
N ASN A 48 -12.10 -2.11 4.13
CA ASN A 48 -13.20 -2.31 3.22
C ASN A 48 -12.71 -2.86 1.88
N LEU A 49 -13.46 -3.79 1.35
CA LEU A 49 -13.28 -4.34 0.02
C LEU A 49 -14.65 -4.52 -0.62
N THR A 50 -14.81 -3.98 -1.81
CA THR A 50 -16.05 -4.08 -2.58
C THR A 50 -15.74 -4.56 -3.99
N ILE A 51 -16.46 -5.57 -4.44
CA ILE A 51 -16.39 -6.07 -5.81
C ILE A 51 -17.62 -5.58 -6.57
N LYS A 52 -17.40 -4.88 -7.67
CA LYS A 52 -18.46 -4.37 -8.54
C LYS A 52 -18.77 -5.36 -9.67
N ARG A 53 -19.96 -5.25 -10.25
CA ARG A 53 -20.44 -6.12 -11.33
C ARG A 53 -19.56 -6.10 -12.61
N ASN A 54 -18.82 -5.01 -12.83
CA ASN A 54 -17.91 -4.85 -13.97
C ASN A 54 -16.50 -5.42 -13.70
N SER A 55 -16.35 -6.34 -12.75
CA SER A 55 -15.08 -6.92 -12.31
C SER A 55 -14.08 -5.92 -11.71
N GLN A 56 -14.53 -4.73 -11.33
CA GLN A 56 -13.71 -3.77 -10.61
C GLN A 56 -13.70 -4.09 -9.12
N ILE A 57 -12.52 -4.05 -8.53
CA ILE A 57 -12.31 -4.23 -7.09
C ILE A 57 -11.90 -2.90 -6.49
N ILE A 58 -12.71 -2.37 -5.57
CA ILE A 58 -12.35 -1.23 -4.74
C ILE A 58 -11.89 -1.78 -3.40
N VAL A 59 -10.67 -1.45 -3.00
CA VAL A 59 -10.05 -2.05 -1.84
C VAL A 59 -9.21 -1.05 -1.07
N GLU A 60 -9.45 -0.96 0.23
CA GLU A 60 -8.69 -0.09 1.10
C GLU A 60 -7.28 -0.65 1.39
N ALA A 61 -6.35 0.25 1.63
CA ALA A 61 -4.92 -0.02 1.74
C ALA A 61 -4.52 -1.00 2.87
N GLY A 62 -5.34 -1.11 3.93
CA GLY A 62 -5.11 -2.00 5.06
C GLY A 62 -5.57 -3.44 4.85
N VAL A 63 -6.29 -3.74 3.77
CA VAL A 63 -6.71 -5.10 3.43
C VAL A 63 -5.48 -5.95 3.12
N MET A 64 -5.44 -7.19 3.62
CA MET A 64 -4.37 -8.13 3.28
C MET A 64 -4.48 -8.52 1.81
N LEU A 65 -3.35 -8.51 1.09
CA LEU A 65 -3.30 -8.81 -0.34
C LEU A 65 -3.90 -10.19 -0.66
N GLY A 66 -3.52 -11.21 0.10
CA GLY A 66 -4.08 -12.56 -0.06
C GLY A 66 -5.59 -12.64 0.19
N THR A 67 -6.16 -11.77 1.04
CA THR A 67 -7.61 -11.67 1.24
C THR A 67 -8.29 -11.09 0.00
N MET A 68 -7.74 -10.02 -0.56
CA MET A 68 -8.24 -9.44 -1.81
C MET A 68 -8.24 -10.47 -2.94
N VAL A 69 -7.13 -11.19 -3.13
CA VAL A 69 -7.01 -12.21 -4.17
C VAL A 69 -8.05 -13.33 -3.98
N LYS A 70 -8.21 -13.85 -2.76
CA LYS A 70 -9.21 -14.89 -2.47
C LYS A 70 -10.63 -14.44 -2.78
N GLN A 71 -10.98 -13.20 -2.42
CA GLN A 71 -12.31 -12.67 -2.71
C GLN A 71 -12.52 -12.45 -4.21
N ALA A 72 -11.49 -11.98 -4.94
CA ALA A 72 -11.54 -11.88 -6.39
C ALA A 72 -11.81 -13.24 -7.04
N MET A 73 -11.05 -14.27 -6.65
CA MET A 73 -11.23 -15.65 -7.14
C MET A 73 -12.65 -16.19 -6.83
N SER A 74 -13.17 -15.92 -5.62
CA SER A 74 -14.52 -16.33 -5.24
C SER A 74 -15.61 -15.61 -6.03
N ALA A 75 -15.31 -14.46 -6.60
CA ALA A 75 -16.16 -13.68 -7.49
C ALA A 75 -15.87 -13.94 -8.99
N GLU A 76 -15.13 -15.01 -9.30
CA GLU A 76 -14.74 -15.40 -10.66
C GLU A 76 -13.94 -14.31 -11.41
N ILE A 77 -13.23 -13.43 -10.67
CA ILE A 77 -12.33 -12.43 -11.25
C ILE A 77 -10.92 -13.03 -11.28
N GLY A 78 -10.45 -13.38 -12.48
CA GLY A 78 -9.13 -13.96 -12.72
C GLY A 78 -8.02 -12.91 -12.89
N GLY A 79 -6.78 -13.40 -12.91
CA GLY A 79 -5.56 -12.64 -13.21
C GLY A 79 -4.72 -12.32 -11.95
N LEU A 80 -5.33 -12.22 -10.77
CA LEU A 80 -4.63 -11.87 -9.52
C LEU A 80 -3.99 -13.08 -8.80
N GLU A 81 -4.16 -14.30 -9.30
CA GLU A 81 -3.81 -15.55 -8.62
C GLU A 81 -2.33 -15.63 -8.22
N SER A 82 -1.45 -15.08 -9.08
CA SER A 82 -0.01 -15.04 -8.82
C SER A 82 0.37 -14.28 -7.54
N LEU A 83 -0.51 -13.40 -7.06
CA LEU A 83 -0.27 -12.56 -5.89
C LEU A 83 -0.75 -13.20 -4.58
N ILE A 84 -1.41 -14.36 -4.62
CA ILE A 84 -2.04 -14.97 -3.43
C ILE A 84 -1.06 -15.29 -2.30
N GLY A 85 0.17 -15.65 -2.65
CA GLY A 85 1.25 -15.99 -1.72
C GLY A 85 2.08 -14.79 -1.26
N VAL A 86 1.86 -13.60 -1.80
CA VAL A 86 2.65 -12.41 -1.46
C VAL A 86 2.17 -11.86 -0.12
N PRO A 87 3.03 -11.79 0.91
CA PRO A 87 2.64 -11.26 2.20
C PRO A 87 2.54 -9.73 2.15
N GLY A 88 1.59 -9.18 2.90
CA GLY A 88 1.45 -7.73 3.02
C GLY A 88 0.02 -7.24 2.87
N THR A 89 -0.17 -5.94 2.98
CA THR A 89 -1.42 -5.25 2.69
C THR A 89 -1.42 -4.73 1.25
N VAL A 90 -2.60 -4.45 0.71
CA VAL A 90 -2.77 -3.91 -0.65
C VAL A 90 -1.99 -2.61 -0.82
N GLY A 91 -2.08 -1.68 0.15
CA GLY A 91 -1.32 -0.43 0.09
C GLY A 91 0.20 -0.66 0.05
N GLY A 92 0.72 -1.57 0.89
CA GLY A 92 2.13 -1.94 0.87
C GLY A 92 2.54 -2.63 -0.45
N ALA A 93 1.65 -3.43 -1.01
CA ALA A 93 1.87 -4.10 -2.29
C ALA A 93 1.95 -3.08 -3.45
N LEU A 94 1.08 -2.06 -3.47
CA LEU A 94 1.12 -1.00 -4.48
C LEU A 94 2.39 -0.15 -4.38
N ILE A 95 2.75 0.29 -3.17
CA ILE A 95 3.99 1.07 -2.96
C ILE A 95 5.23 0.31 -3.45
N MET A 96 5.24 -0.99 -3.25
CA MET A 96 6.36 -1.86 -3.60
C MET A 96 6.24 -2.51 -4.98
N ASN A 97 5.20 -2.22 -5.74
CA ASN A 97 4.87 -2.96 -6.96
C ASN A 97 5.05 -4.46 -6.75
N ALA A 98 4.36 -5.00 -5.74
CA ALA A 98 4.51 -6.39 -5.36
C ALA A 98 4.14 -7.32 -6.52
N GLY A 99 4.95 -8.36 -6.70
CA GLY A 99 4.74 -9.31 -7.77
C GLY A 99 5.35 -10.67 -7.47
N ALA A 100 4.80 -11.68 -8.10
CA ALA A 100 5.28 -13.06 -8.09
C ALA A 100 4.91 -13.75 -9.41
N PHE A 101 5.66 -14.79 -9.77
CA PHE A 101 5.40 -15.62 -10.96
C PHE A 101 5.20 -14.82 -12.26
N GLY A 102 6.02 -13.78 -12.47
CA GLY A 102 5.97 -12.96 -13.69
C GLY A 102 4.81 -11.96 -13.77
N SER A 103 4.05 -11.79 -12.70
CA SER A 103 2.99 -10.78 -12.60
C SER A 103 3.27 -9.80 -11.47
N GLU A 104 2.77 -8.58 -11.60
CA GLU A 104 2.90 -7.49 -10.64
C GLU A 104 1.54 -6.83 -10.42
N ILE A 105 1.31 -6.27 -9.24
CA ILE A 105 0.04 -5.62 -8.89
C ILE A 105 -0.27 -4.42 -9.81
N SER A 106 0.74 -3.74 -10.31
CA SER A 106 0.60 -2.63 -11.26
C SER A 106 -0.14 -2.98 -12.55
N LYS A 107 -0.14 -4.26 -12.96
CA LYS A 107 -0.91 -4.71 -14.13
C LYS A 107 -2.42 -4.45 -13.96
N TYR A 108 -2.91 -4.56 -12.74
CA TYR A 108 -4.32 -4.51 -12.38
C TYR A 108 -4.72 -3.19 -11.72
N PHE A 109 -3.76 -2.33 -11.47
CA PHE A 109 -3.97 -1.03 -10.87
C PHE A 109 -4.66 -0.06 -11.87
N GLU A 110 -5.70 0.61 -11.43
CA GLU A 110 -6.43 1.63 -12.20
C GLU A 110 -6.27 3.02 -11.60
N GLU A 111 -6.60 3.16 -10.32
CA GLU A 111 -6.62 4.42 -9.59
C GLU A 111 -6.36 4.17 -8.11
N ALA A 112 -5.81 5.16 -7.43
CA ALA A 112 -5.67 5.15 -5.98
C ALA A 112 -6.07 6.49 -5.37
N LYS A 113 -6.57 6.44 -4.13
CA LYS A 113 -6.77 7.62 -3.29
C LYS A 113 -5.70 7.66 -2.22
N THR A 114 -5.16 8.85 -2.04
CA THR A 114 -4.18 9.15 -1.00
C THR A 114 -4.68 10.29 -0.12
N MET A 115 -4.04 10.48 1.00
CA MET A 115 -4.26 11.61 1.90
C MET A 115 -2.92 12.27 2.21
N THR A 116 -2.84 13.58 2.08
CA THR A 116 -1.68 14.36 2.53
C THR A 116 -1.63 14.40 4.06
N ILE A 117 -0.52 14.87 4.62
CA ILE A 117 -0.40 15.06 6.08
C ILE A 117 -1.30 16.18 6.61
N GLU A 118 -1.74 17.07 5.74
CA GLU A 118 -2.71 18.14 6.04
C GLU A 118 -4.16 17.62 6.03
N GLY A 119 -4.40 16.42 5.52
CA GLY A 119 -5.72 15.79 5.44
C GLY A 119 -6.41 15.91 4.09
N ASP A 120 -5.76 16.49 3.08
CA ASP A 120 -6.33 16.62 1.73
C ASP A 120 -6.33 15.27 1.02
N ILE A 121 -7.46 14.92 0.42
CA ILE A 121 -7.59 13.69 -0.38
C ILE A 121 -7.23 13.99 -1.82
N LYS A 122 -6.40 13.12 -2.41
CA LYS A 122 -6.02 13.15 -3.81
C LYS A 122 -6.30 11.82 -4.47
N SER A 123 -6.51 11.84 -5.78
CA SER A 123 -6.65 10.64 -6.62
C SER A 123 -5.54 10.61 -7.66
N TYR A 124 -5.01 9.42 -7.91
CA TYR A 124 -3.97 9.16 -8.91
C TYR A 124 -4.41 8.03 -9.82
N LYS A 125 -4.51 8.31 -11.10
CA LYS A 125 -4.75 7.29 -12.13
C LYS A 125 -3.46 6.53 -12.44
N LYS A 126 -3.59 5.38 -13.06
CA LYS A 126 -2.46 4.55 -13.50
C LYS A 126 -1.43 5.33 -14.34
N SER A 127 -1.88 6.26 -15.18
CA SER A 127 -1.01 7.08 -16.03
C SER A 127 -0.16 8.10 -15.28
N GLU A 128 -0.46 8.36 -14.01
CA GLU A 128 0.22 9.35 -13.16
C GLU A 128 1.23 8.70 -12.21
N ILE A 129 1.26 7.36 -12.15
CA ILE A 129 2.15 6.58 -11.29
C ILE A 129 3.03 5.69 -12.15
N GLU A 130 4.33 5.87 -12.03
CA GLU A 130 5.29 4.97 -12.66
C GLU A 130 5.57 3.78 -11.73
N PHE A 131 5.62 2.60 -12.33
CA PHE A 131 5.96 1.36 -11.63
C PHE A 131 7.20 0.73 -12.25
N SER A 132 8.09 0.27 -11.40
CA SER A 132 9.26 -0.51 -11.78
C SER A 132 9.49 -1.66 -10.79
N TYR A 133 10.54 -2.42 -10.99
CA TYR A 133 10.82 -3.55 -10.10
C TYR A 133 10.93 -3.11 -8.63
N ARG A 134 9.99 -3.59 -7.81
CA ARG A 134 9.89 -3.26 -6.36
C ARG A 134 9.82 -1.77 -6.05
N HIS A 135 9.21 -1.00 -6.94
CA HIS A 135 9.10 0.44 -6.78
C HIS A 135 7.84 1.01 -7.43
N SER A 136 7.33 2.10 -6.85
CA SER A 136 6.32 2.98 -7.44
C SER A 136 6.61 4.44 -7.08
N THR A 137 6.11 5.36 -7.89
CA THR A 137 6.33 6.81 -7.71
C THR A 137 5.23 7.50 -6.89
N PHE A 138 4.48 6.75 -6.09
CA PHE A 138 3.54 7.38 -5.14
C PHE A 138 4.24 8.40 -4.27
N PRO A 139 3.63 9.59 -4.05
CA PRO A 139 4.25 10.64 -3.23
C PRO A 139 4.56 10.15 -1.82
N LYS A 140 5.81 10.29 -1.40
CA LYS A 140 6.30 9.81 -0.09
C LYS A 140 5.66 10.54 1.10
N ASN A 141 5.00 11.68 0.88
CA ASN A 141 4.31 12.51 1.88
C ASN A 141 2.81 12.24 1.95
N GLU A 142 2.35 11.24 1.30
CA GLU A 142 0.95 10.90 1.27
C GLU A 142 0.73 9.48 1.80
N ILE A 143 -0.42 9.26 2.37
CA ILE A 143 -0.86 7.98 2.91
C ILE A 143 -1.79 7.37 1.89
N LEU A 144 -1.48 6.20 1.40
CA LEU A 144 -2.38 5.45 0.52
C LEU A 144 -3.58 4.96 1.34
N LEU A 145 -4.78 5.27 0.86
CA LEU A 145 -6.04 4.91 1.52
C LEU A 145 -6.76 3.77 0.81
N GLU A 146 -6.90 3.89 -0.53
CA GLU A 146 -7.71 3.00 -1.37
C GLU A 146 -7.08 2.85 -2.74
#